data_100a6f152f1a886070c2c460e4098c3f
#
_entry.id   100a6f152f1a886070c2c460e4098c3f
#
_cell.length_a   1.000
_cell.length_b   1.000
_cell.length_c   1.000
_cell.angle_alpha   90.00
_cell.angle_beta   90.00
_cell.angle_gamma   90.00
#
_symmetry.space_group_name_H-M   'P 1'
#
loop_
_entity.id
_entity.type
_entity.pdbx_description
1 polymer ?
#
loop_
_entity_poly.entity_id
_entity_poly.type
_entity_poly.pdbx_seq_one_letter_code
_entity_poly.pdbx_strand_id
1 'polypeptide(L)'
;MNAAHVECQRLVTGLKQRAAVTCEAPATIRAQVLQNTCTPVLAAFPSKNATKKVIQHLRRDEDAPLAEPLNLEQLVIPNAFRIYKRTEIDEEQFLLADTGVFQIHGQSGPQWIIIFGRASTADWTHEMKDIYADGTFALTPPLFSQIYVFLAKRDGWVFPICYCLLTSKCTAIYTRMLQLLLERWPNFASQTISLDFDAMVGAVRTVLPACSVRYCFFHLVRNMKKQIRALGLTRVYNTDPIFAEKSKMITSLAFLPVHHIREVFGQLHGQTVVQWCNDGA
;
A
#
# COMPACT_ATOMS: atom_id res chain seq x y z
N MET A 1 -4.98 30.33 -39.50
CA MET A 1 -4.65 29.43 -38.39
C MET A 1 -4.30 30.27 -37.15
N ASN A 2 -4.88 30.03 -35.99
CA ASN A 2 -4.66 30.87 -34.81
C ASN A 2 -3.25 30.58 -34.26
N ALA A 3 -2.38 31.58 -34.13
CA ALA A 3 -1.00 31.48 -33.65
C ALA A 3 -0.90 30.75 -32.28
N ALA A 4 -1.86 31.02 -31.38
CA ALA A 4 -1.93 30.33 -30.08
C ALA A 4 -2.16 28.83 -30.20
N HIS A 5 -2.92 28.39 -31.22
CA HIS A 5 -3.16 26.97 -31.45
C HIS A 5 -1.93 26.24 -32.01
N VAL A 6 -1.19 26.90 -32.90
CA VAL A 6 0.07 26.36 -33.45
C VAL A 6 1.11 26.20 -32.34
N GLU A 7 1.27 27.20 -31.48
CA GLU A 7 2.20 27.13 -30.36
C GLU A 7 1.76 26.08 -29.33
N CYS A 8 0.46 25.96 -29.06
CA CYS A 8 -0.06 24.89 -28.22
C CYS A 8 0.30 23.49 -28.76
N GLN A 9 0.15 23.26 -30.06
CA GLN A 9 0.54 21.99 -30.67
C GLN A 9 2.04 21.71 -30.56
N ARG A 10 2.87 22.74 -30.74
CA ARG A 10 4.33 22.65 -30.56
C ARG A 10 4.69 22.24 -29.12
N LEU A 11 4.07 22.87 -28.14
CA LEU A 11 4.28 22.51 -26.72
C LEU A 11 3.81 21.10 -26.39
N VAL A 12 2.69 20.63 -26.96
CA VAL A 12 2.21 19.27 -26.80
C VAL A 12 3.19 18.26 -27.43
N THR A 13 3.79 18.60 -28.57
CA THR A 13 4.83 17.75 -29.21
C THR A 13 6.07 17.68 -28.32
N GLY A 14 6.56 18.81 -27.81
CA GLY A 14 7.70 18.84 -26.87
C GLY A 14 7.43 18.05 -25.60
N LEU A 15 6.19 18.14 -25.07
CA LEU A 15 5.76 17.33 -23.92
C LEU A 15 5.84 15.83 -24.21
N LYS A 16 5.39 15.40 -25.40
CA LYS A 16 5.46 14.00 -25.83
C LYS A 16 6.90 13.51 -25.98
N GLN A 17 7.74 14.29 -26.63
CA GLN A 17 9.16 13.97 -26.80
C GLN A 17 9.86 13.80 -25.46
N ARG A 18 9.65 14.74 -24.53
CA ARG A 18 10.24 14.65 -23.18
C ARG A 18 9.70 13.47 -22.38
N ALA A 19 8.41 13.17 -22.51
CA ALA A 19 7.80 12.03 -21.86
C ALA A 19 8.37 10.68 -22.32
N ALA A 20 8.77 10.59 -23.59
CA ALA A 20 9.38 9.39 -24.18
C ALA A 20 10.81 9.15 -23.68
N VAL A 21 11.59 10.23 -23.43
CA VAL A 21 13.02 10.09 -23.08
C VAL A 21 13.31 10.24 -21.57
N THR A 22 12.30 10.52 -20.73
CA THR A 22 12.50 10.72 -19.27
C THR A 22 11.46 9.96 -18.45
N CYS A 23 11.84 9.56 -17.23
CA CYS A 23 10.92 8.98 -16.22
C CYS A 23 10.30 10.04 -15.30
N GLU A 24 10.40 11.34 -15.63
CA GLU A 24 9.86 12.43 -14.81
C GLU A 24 8.35 12.31 -14.60
N ALA A 25 7.86 12.76 -13.44
CA ALA A 25 6.42 12.77 -13.17
C ALA A 25 5.67 13.63 -14.21
N PRO A 26 4.46 13.23 -14.67
CA PRO A 26 3.68 13.99 -15.65
C PRO A 26 3.43 15.44 -15.24
N ALA A 27 3.30 15.72 -13.94
CA ALA A 27 3.13 17.06 -13.41
C ALA A 27 4.39 17.92 -13.61
N THR A 28 5.58 17.35 -13.43
CA THR A 28 6.87 17.99 -13.63
C THR A 28 7.09 18.35 -15.09
N ILE A 29 6.89 17.38 -16.00
CA ILE A 29 7.01 17.59 -17.44
C ILE A 29 6.08 18.71 -17.90
N ARG A 30 4.81 18.67 -17.45
CA ARG A 30 3.83 19.73 -17.76
C ARG A 30 4.29 21.10 -17.26
N ALA A 31 4.76 21.21 -16.01
CA ALA A 31 5.18 22.48 -15.43
C ALA A 31 6.34 23.10 -16.22
N GLN A 32 7.32 22.30 -16.62
CA GLN A 32 8.49 22.75 -17.37
C GLN A 32 8.13 23.18 -18.80
N VAL A 33 7.28 22.41 -19.49
CA VAL A 33 6.84 22.73 -20.86
C VAL A 33 6.00 24.01 -20.91
N LEU A 34 5.26 24.29 -19.84
CA LEU A 34 4.42 25.50 -19.74
C LEU A 34 5.14 26.71 -19.14
N GLN A 35 6.39 26.57 -18.78
CA GLN A 35 7.18 27.67 -18.23
C GLN A 35 7.28 28.81 -19.27
N ASN A 36 6.96 30.05 -18.83
CA ASN A 36 6.96 31.24 -19.67
C ASN A 36 5.93 31.24 -20.83
N THR A 37 4.89 30.42 -20.76
CA THR A 37 3.84 30.35 -21.79
C THR A 37 2.79 31.43 -21.56
N CYS A 38 2.37 32.13 -22.62
CA CYS A 38 1.37 33.20 -22.53
C CYS A 38 -0.05 32.66 -22.31
N THR A 39 -0.92 33.49 -21.71
CA THR A 39 -2.27 33.12 -21.30
C THR A 39 -3.14 32.49 -22.42
N PRO A 40 -3.15 33.03 -23.66
CA PRO A 40 -3.95 32.46 -24.73
C PRO A 40 -3.55 31.00 -25.09
N VAL A 41 -2.27 30.67 -25.00
CA VAL A 41 -1.75 29.31 -25.25
C VAL A 41 -2.06 28.39 -24.08
N LEU A 42 -1.96 28.90 -22.84
CA LEU A 42 -2.36 28.16 -21.63
C LEU A 42 -3.84 27.78 -21.64
N ALA A 43 -4.72 28.69 -22.14
CA ALA A 43 -6.15 28.41 -22.27
C ALA A 43 -6.46 27.31 -23.31
N ALA A 44 -5.65 27.22 -24.37
CA ALA A 44 -5.78 26.21 -25.41
C ALA A 44 -5.09 24.87 -25.06
N PHE A 45 -4.22 24.86 -24.02
CA PHE A 45 -3.43 23.68 -23.68
C PHE A 45 -4.29 22.62 -22.96
N PRO A 46 -4.09 21.31 -23.23
CA PRO A 46 -4.85 20.25 -22.60
C PRO A 46 -4.85 20.31 -21.07
N SER A 47 -5.95 19.91 -20.45
CA SER A 47 -6.09 19.88 -18.98
C SER A 47 -5.02 19.00 -18.32
N LYS A 48 -4.78 19.17 -17.01
CA LYS A 48 -3.83 18.33 -16.25
C LYS A 48 -4.11 16.84 -16.42
N ASN A 49 -5.40 16.46 -16.36
CA ASN A 49 -5.80 15.06 -16.51
C ASN A 49 -5.61 14.54 -17.94
N ALA A 50 -5.91 15.33 -18.95
CA ALA A 50 -5.66 14.98 -20.34
C ALA A 50 -4.16 14.81 -20.62
N THR A 51 -3.32 15.73 -20.13
CA THR A 51 -1.87 15.66 -20.23
C THR A 51 -1.31 14.40 -19.56
N LYS A 52 -1.79 14.09 -18.34
CA LYS A 52 -1.40 12.88 -17.62
C LYS A 52 -1.73 11.62 -18.43
N LYS A 53 -2.94 11.55 -19.00
CA LYS A 53 -3.36 10.40 -19.84
C LYS A 53 -2.50 10.27 -21.10
N VAL A 54 -2.16 11.37 -21.76
CA VAL A 54 -1.30 11.35 -22.96
C VAL A 54 0.08 10.82 -22.63
N ILE A 55 0.70 11.28 -21.53
CA ILE A 55 2.02 10.79 -21.10
C ILE A 55 1.96 9.31 -20.72
N GLN A 56 0.92 8.91 -19.98
CA GLN A 56 0.74 7.51 -19.60
C GLN A 56 0.53 6.59 -20.81
N HIS A 57 -0.19 7.05 -21.83
CA HIS A 57 -0.42 6.30 -23.05
C HIS A 57 0.87 6.13 -23.87
N LEU A 58 1.62 7.23 -24.06
CA LEU A 58 2.93 7.17 -24.73
C LEU A 58 3.90 6.21 -24.06
N ARG A 59 4.01 6.24 -22.74
CA ARG A 59 4.88 5.33 -22.00
C ARG A 59 4.41 3.88 -22.03
N ARG A 60 3.11 3.64 -22.25
CA ARG A 60 2.57 2.29 -22.48
C ARG A 60 2.93 1.73 -23.84
N ASP A 61 3.02 2.57 -24.85
CA ASP A 61 3.30 2.12 -26.22
C ASP A 61 4.79 1.73 -26.43
N GLU A 62 5.71 2.32 -25.64
CA GLU A 62 7.14 1.96 -25.64
C GLU A 62 7.44 0.69 -24.82
N ASP A 63 6.72 0.50 -23.71
CA ASP A 63 6.69 -0.71 -22.90
C ASP A 63 5.34 -1.42 -23.13
N ALA A 64 5.04 -1.88 -24.34
CA ALA A 64 3.76 -2.53 -24.62
C ALA A 64 3.49 -3.59 -23.55
N PRO A 65 2.50 -3.40 -22.64
CA PRO A 65 2.29 -4.37 -21.60
C PRO A 65 1.98 -5.70 -22.26
N LEU A 66 2.62 -6.75 -21.80
CA LEU A 66 2.20 -8.10 -22.12
C LEU A 66 0.70 -8.20 -21.92
N ALA A 67 0.00 -8.90 -22.81
CA ALA A 67 -1.44 -9.12 -22.67
C ALA A 67 -1.74 -9.53 -21.23
N GLU A 68 -2.75 -8.90 -20.60
CA GLU A 68 -3.13 -9.25 -19.24
C GLU A 68 -3.42 -10.76 -19.16
N PRO A 69 -2.76 -11.51 -18.26
CA PRO A 69 -2.99 -12.92 -18.14
C PRO A 69 -4.42 -13.19 -17.68
N LEU A 70 -5.10 -14.13 -18.32
CA LEU A 70 -6.48 -14.50 -17.97
C LEU A 70 -6.59 -15.31 -16.68
N ASN A 71 -5.50 -16.00 -16.31
CA ASN A 71 -5.42 -16.80 -15.10
C ASN A 71 -3.96 -16.84 -14.56
N LEU A 72 -3.79 -17.40 -13.37
CA LEU A 72 -2.48 -17.46 -12.72
C LEU A 72 -1.46 -18.29 -13.52
N GLU A 73 -1.89 -19.33 -14.22
CA GLU A 73 -0.99 -20.24 -14.97
C GLU A 73 -0.35 -19.53 -16.18
N GLN A 74 -1.01 -18.52 -16.72
CA GLN A 74 -0.51 -17.71 -17.85
C GLN A 74 0.35 -16.53 -17.39
N LEU A 75 0.42 -16.26 -16.08
CA LEU A 75 1.21 -15.15 -15.59
C LEU A 75 2.71 -15.46 -15.70
N VAL A 76 3.40 -14.69 -16.50
CA VAL A 76 4.86 -14.73 -16.62
C VAL A 76 5.42 -13.37 -16.22
N ILE A 77 6.34 -13.37 -15.26
CA ILE A 77 7.04 -12.13 -14.86
C ILE A 77 8.21 -11.91 -15.82
N PRO A 78 8.18 -10.84 -16.65
CA PRO A 78 9.27 -10.54 -17.56
C PRO A 78 10.58 -10.29 -16.82
N ASN A 79 11.71 -10.62 -17.46
CA ASN A 79 13.05 -10.42 -16.87
C ASN A 79 13.31 -8.97 -16.47
N ALA A 80 12.78 -8.00 -17.22
CA ALA A 80 12.90 -6.58 -16.90
C ALA A 80 12.35 -6.21 -15.50
N PHE A 81 11.35 -6.95 -14.97
CA PHE A 81 10.79 -6.73 -13.63
C PHE A 81 11.46 -7.58 -12.54
N ARG A 82 12.39 -8.46 -12.90
CA ARG A 82 13.12 -9.32 -11.95
C ARG A 82 14.37 -8.64 -11.40
N ILE A 83 14.85 -7.59 -12.08
CA ILE A 83 16.09 -6.87 -11.80
C ILE A 83 15.78 -5.43 -11.46
N TYR A 84 16.37 -4.91 -10.39
CA TYR A 84 16.38 -3.49 -10.05
C TYR A 84 17.65 -2.86 -10.62
N LYS A 85 17.49 -1.80 -11.40
CA LYS A 85 18.59 -1.01 -11.95
C LYS A 85 18.64 0.34 -11.26
N ARG A 86 19.70 0.58 -10.50
CA ARG A 86 19.96 1.87 -9.88
C ARG A 86 20.62 2.83 -10.87
N THR A 87 21.52 2.29 -11.69
CA THR A 87 22.20 2.97 -12.80
C THR A 87 22.31 1.99 -13.96
N GLU A 88 22.89 2.40 -15.08
CA GLU A 88 23.11 1.51 -16.23
C GLU A 88 24.07 0.33 -15.92
N ILE A 89 24.94 0.50 -14.92
CA ILE A 89 25.97 -0.48 -14.55
C ILE A 89 25.75 -1.10 -13.16
N ASP A 90 24.79 -0.59 -12.37
CA ASP A 90 24.48 -1.06 -11.02
C ASP A 90 23.09 -1.69 -11.01
N GLU A 91 23.06 -3.00 -11.06
CA GLU A 91 21.82 -3.78 -11.05
C GLU A 91 21.88 -4.89 -9.99
N GLU A 92 20.71 -5.20 -9.42
CA GLU A 92 20.54 -6.26 -8.43
C GLU A 92 19.23 -7.01 -8.62
N GLN A 93 19.14 -8.20 -8.03
CA GLN A 93 17.90 -8.97 -8.00
C GLN A 93 16.80 -8.17 -7.28
N PHE A 94 15.62 -8.08 -7.92
CA PHE A 94 14.43 -7.44 -7.37
C PHE A 94 13.30 -8.43 -7.08
N LEU A 95 13.17 -9.50 -7.85
CA LEU A 95 12.26 -10.60 -7.57
C LEU A 95 12.90 -11.51 -6.52
N LEU A 96 12.52 -11.34 -5.24
CA LEU A 96 13.07 -12.11 -4.12
C LEU A 96 12.52 -13.52 -4.05
N ALA A 97 11.21 -13.69 -4.30
CA ALA A 97 10.56 -15.01 -4.31
C ALA A 97 9.42 -15.05 -5.33
N ASP A 98 9.25 -16.20 -5.92
CA ASP A 98 8.19 -16.56 -6.84
C ASP A 98 7.87 -18.04 -6.63
N THR A 99 6.71 -18.34 -6.03
CA THR A 99 6.33 -19.73 -5.71
C THR A 99 5.80 -20.48 -6.91
N GLY A 100 5.42 -19.78 -7.98
CA GLY A 100 4.51 -20.36 -8.96
C GLY A 100 3.16 -20.69 -8.32
N VAL A 101 2.33 -21.37 -9.08
CA VAL A 101 1.02 -21.86 -8.60
C VAL A 101 1.20 -23.04 -7.65
N PHE A 102 0.54 -22.98 -6.50
CA PHE A 102 0.52 -24.08 -5.51
C PHE A 102 -0.85 -24.18 -4.84
N GLN A 103 -1.08 -25.28 -4.11
CA GLN A 103 -2.31 -25.53 -3.37
C GLN A 103 -2.06 -25.45 -1.85
N ILE A 104 -3.02 -24.93 -1.12
CA ILE A 104 -3.04 -24.97 0.34
C ILE A 104 -4.21 -25.86 0.77
N HIS A 105 -3.91 -26.85 1.62
CA HIS A 105 -4.96 -27.72 2.16
C HIS A 105 -6.04 -26.90 2.89
N GLY A 106 -7.31 -27.15 2.55
CA GLY A 106 -8.44 -26.42 3.13
C GLY A 106 -8.71 -25.04 2.53
N GLN A 107 -7.97 -24.62 1.49
CA GLN A 107 -8.26 -23.40 0.73
C GLN A 107 -8.78 -23.73 -0.67
N SER A 108 -9.76 -22.98 -1.14
CA SER A 108 -10.29 -23.13 -2.49
C SER A 108 -9.41 -22.39 -3.50
N GLY A 109 -9.09 -23.07 -4.60
CA GLY A 109 -8.38 -22.50 -5.75
C GLY A 109 -6.86 -22.41 -5.58
N PRO A 110 -6.17 -22.15 -6.71
CA PRO A 110 -4.73 -22.05 -6.77
C PRO A 110 -4.23 -20.81 -6.01
N GLN A 111 -3.08 -20.97 -5.35
CA GLN A 111 -2.41 -19.91 -4.63
C GLN A 111 -1.10 -19.55 -5.30
N TRP A 112 -0.69 -18.28 -5.14
CA TRP A 112 0.60 -17.78 -5.61
C TRP A 112 1.10 -16.67 -4.70
N ILE A 113 2.39 -16.67 -4.42
CA ILE A 113 3.10 -15.62 -3.68
C ILE A 113 4.24 -15.11 -4.54
N ILE A 114 4.26 -13.81 -4.79
CA ILE A 114 5.37 -13.13 -5.46
C ILE A 114 5.89 -12.07 -4.52
N ILE A 115 7.21 -12.03 -4.28
CA ILE A 115 7.84 -11.05 -3.40
C ILE A 115 8.85 -10.24 -4.19
N PHE A 116 8.65 -8.93 -4.27
CA PHE A 116 9.58 -7.97 -4.83
C PHE A 116 10.25 -7.17 -3.72
N GLY A 117 11.54 -6.98 -3.83
CA GLY A 117 12.36 -6.19 -2.94
C GLY A 117 13.81 -6.24 -3.39
N ARG A 118 14.64 -5.33 -2.91
CA ARG A 118 16.05 -5.28 -3.30
C ARG A 118 16.83 -6.40 -2.61
N ALA A 119 17.66 -7.11 -3.36
CA ALA A 119 18.52 -8.16 -2.79
C ALA A 119 19.47 -7.61 -1.72
N SER A 120 20.03 -6.41 -1.93
CA SER A 120 20.90 -5.69 -0.97
C SER A 120 20.22 -5.36 0.37
N THR A 121 18.90 -5.47 0.45
CA THR A 121 18.17 -5.33 1.72
C THR A 121 18.62 -6.39 2.74
N ALA A 122 19.03 -7.58 2.29
CA ALA A 122 19.50 -8.66 3.14
C ALA A 122 20.68 -8.26 4.04
N ASP A 123 21.54 -7.35 3.56
CA ASP A 123 22.79 -6.95 4.24
C ASP A 123 22.52 -6.24 5.58
N TRP A 124 21.37 -5.59 5.73
CA TRP A 124 21.03 -4.78 6.90
C TRP A 124 19.73 -5.20 7.60
N THR A 125 19.15 -6.37 7.26
CA THR A 125 17.92 -6.87 7.90
C THR A 125 18.04 -7.05 9.42
N HIS A 126 19.25 -7.29 9.93
CA HIS A 126 19.56 -7.36 11.36
C HIS A 126 19.37 -6.02 12.10
N GLU A 127 19.38 -4.90 11.38
CA GLU A 127 19.14 -3.55 11.93
C GLU A 127 17.65 -3.20 12.00
N MET A 128 16.77 -3.98 11.35
CA MET A 128 15.33 -3.71 11.24
C MET A 128 14.58 -4.06 12.52
N LYS A 129 14.66 -3.22 13.54
CA LYS A 129 14.01 -3.44 14.82
C LYS A 129 12.51 -3.21 14.77
N ASP A 130 12.08 -2.16 14.08
CA ASP A 130 10.66 -1.77 13.95
C ASP A 130 10.21 -1.96 12.50
N ILE A 131 9.23 -2.82 12.30
CA ILE A 131 8.58 -3.11 11.02
C ILE A 131 7.13 -2.65 11.06
N TYR A 132 6.67 -2.13 9.94
CA TYR A 132 5.26 -1.83 9.68
C TYR A 132 4.81 -2.64 8.48
N ALA A 133 3.67 -3.28 8.55
CA ALA A 133 3.18 -4.08 7.44
C ALA A 133 1.67 -3.89 7.27
N ASP A 134 1.25 -3.69 6.02
CA ASP A 134 -0.13 -3.41 5.67
C ASP A 134 -0.48 -3.95 4.28
N GLY A 135 -1.74 -4.32 4.10
CA GLY A 135 -2.31 -4.79 2.84
C GLY A 135 -3.06 -3.69 2.10
N THR A 136 -2.71 -3.45 0.84
CA THR A 136 -3.48 -2.57 -0.05
C THR A 136 -4.22 -3.37 -1.11
N PHE A 137 -5.45 -2.93 -1.42
CA PHE A 137 -6.34 -3.60 -2.38
C PHE A 137 -6.56 -2.78 -3.64
N ALA A 138 -6.50 -1.44 -3.53
CA ALA A 138 -6.84 -0.53 -4.62
C ALA A 138 -5.84 -0.57 -5.79
N LEU A 139 -4.62 -0.99 -5.55
CA LEU A 139 -3.54 -1.08 -6.54
C LEU A 139 -3.19 -2.52 -6.90
N THR A 140 -3.96 -3.49 -6.39
CA THR A 140 -3.68 -4.91 -6.60
C THR A 140 -3.96 -5.27 -8.05
N PRO A 141 -2.99 -5.90 -8.76
CA PRO A 141 -3.23 -6.41 -10.10
C PRO A 141 -4.34 -7.46 -10.13
N PRO A 142 -5.07 -7.60 -11.25
CA PRO A 142 -5.97 -8.74 -11.44
C PRO A 142 -5.27 -10.06 -11.10
N LEU A 143 -6.03 -11.07 -10.69
CA LEU A 143 -5.57 -12.38 -10.21
C LEU A 143 -5.00 -12.43 -8.79
N PHE A 144 -4.64 -11.29 -8.18
CA PHE A 144 -4.23 -11.20 -6.78
C PHE A 144 -5.31 -10.54 -5.92
N SER A 145 -5.36 -10.92 -4.65
CA SER A 145 -6.31 -10.35 -3.68
C SER A 145 -5.76 -9.11 -2.98
N GLN A 146 -4.45 -8.99 -2.90
CA GLN A 146 -3.79 -7.85 -2.25
C GLN A 146 -2.31 -7.72 -2.62
N ILE A 147 -1.79 -6.51 -2.45
CA ILE A 147 -0.36 -6.24 -2.29
C ILE A 147 -0.13 -6.03 -0.80
N TYR A 148 0.74 -6.83 -0.19
CA TYR A 148 1.15 -6.67 1.19
C TYR A 148 2.54 -6.02 1.23
N VAL A 149 2.66 -4.89 1.93
CA VAL A 149 3.88 -4.07 1.93
C VAL A 149 4.52 -4.13 3.30
N PHE A 150 5.82 -4.39 3.33
CA PHE A 150 6.62 -4.25 4.55
C PHE A 150 7.44 -2.98 4.46
N LEU A 151 7.41 -2.19 5.52
CA LEU A 151 8.22 -1.00 5.70
C LEU A 151 9.11 -1.18 6.92
N ALA A 152 10.35 -0.77 6.81
CA ALA A 152 11.30 -0.75 7.92
C ALA A 152 11.61 0.68 8.37
N LYS A 153 11.84 0.86 9.67
CA LYS A 153 12.35 2.10 10.23
C LYS A 153 13.87 1.99 10.34
N ARG A 154 14.58 2.96 9.76
CA ARG A 154 16.03 3.12 9.89
C ARG A 154 16.39 4.60 9.92
N ASP A 155 17.27 5.01 10.82
CA ASP A 155 17.78 6.40 10.93
C ASP A 155 16.69 7.48 10.96
N GLY A 156 15.57 7.18 11.63
CA GLY A 156 14.42 8.10 11.72
C GLY A 156 13.48 8.08 10.51
N TRP A 157 13.82 7.38 9.43
CA TRP A 157 13.00 7.23 8.23
C TRP A 157 12.25 5.91 8.21
N VAL A 158 11.10 5.91 7.54
CA VAL A 158 10.31 4.70 7.26
C VAL A 158 10.17 4.56 5.75
N PHE A 159 10.60 3.43 5.21
CA PHE A 159 10.57 3.18 3.77
C PHE A 159 10.22 1.72 3.46
N PRO A 160 9.62 1.44 2.29
CA PRO A 160 9.26 0.09 1.90
C PRO A 160 10.52 -0.76 1.63
N ILE A 161 10.50 -1.98 2.14
CA ILE A 161 11.58 -2.96 1.96
C ILE A 161 11.18 -4.11 1.04
N CYS A 162 9.90 -4.48 1.02
CA CYS A 162 9.38 -5.42 0.04
C CYS A 162 7.88 -5.27 -0.20
N TYR A 163 7.44 -5.80 -1.33
CA TYR A 163 6.07 -5.83 -1.81
C TYR A 163 5.71 -7.28 -2.12
N CYS A 164 4.65 -7.79 -1.50
CA CYS A 164 4.21 -9.17 -1.67
C CYS A 164 2.85 -9.19 -2.36
N LEU A 165 2.75 -9.78 -3.54
CA LEU A 165 1.49 -10.04 -4.21
C LEU A 165 0.96 -11.39 -3.72
N LEU A 166 -0.27 -11.39 -3.19
CA LEU A 166 -0.88 -12.55 -2.57
C LEU A 166 -2.25 -12.83 -3.17
N THR A 167 -2.54 -14.09 -3.46
CA THR A 167 -3.83 -14.52 -4.02
C THR A 167 -4.93 -14.65 -2.97
N SER A 168 -4.60 -14.73 -1.69
CA SER A 168 -5.58 -14.76 -0.61
C SER A 168 -5.09 -14.03 0.66
N LYS A 169 -5.97 -13.94 1.67
CA LYS A 169 -5.73 -13.23 2.94
C LYS A 169 -5.80 -14.18 4.15
N CYS A 170 -5.53 -15.46 3.96
CA CYS A 170 -5.58 -16.42 5.04
C CYS A 170 -4.24 -16.53 5.77
N THR A 171 -4.28 -16.99 7.02
CA THR A 171 -3.10 -17.19 7.86
C THR A 171 -2.04 -18.05 7.17
N ALA A 172 -2.45 -19.09 6.44
CA ALA A 172 -1.51 -20.01 5.77
C ALA A 172 -0.68 -19.30 4.67
N ILE A 173 -1.30 -18.41 3.88
CA ILE A 173 -0.58 -17.59 2.89
C ILE A 173 0.40 -16.65 3.57
N TYR A 174 -0.01 -15.97 4.62
CA TYR A 174 0.87 -15.08 5.37
C TYR A 174 2.03 -15.83 6.04
N THR A 175 1.75 -17.03 6.59
CA THR A 175 2.79 -17.92 7.14
C THR A 175 3.82 -18.26 6.08
N ARG A 176 3.38 -18.72 4.90
CA ARG A 176 4.29 -19.06 3.80
C ARG A 176 5.07 -17.86 3.28
N MET A 177 4.42 -16.70 3.15
CA MET A 177 5.06 -15.45 2.78
C MET A 177 6.20 -15.07 3.76
N LEU A 178 5.93 -15.13 5.07
CA LEU A 178 6.96 -14.85 6.08
C LEU A 178 8.10 -15.84 6.04
N GLN A 179 7.83 -17.13 5.83
CA GLN A 179 8.86 -18.16 5.67
C GLN A 179 9.77 -17.84 4.47
N LEU A 180 9.18 -17.47 3.31
CA LEU A 180 9.94 -17.08 2.12
C LEU A 180 10.81 -15.84 2.39
N LEU A 181 10.32 -14.86 3.17
CA LEU A 181 11.13 -13.71 3.57
C LEU A 181 12.31 -14.13 4.44
N LEU A 182 12.11 -15.03 5.42
CA LEU A 182 13.20 -15.53 6.26
C LEU A 182 14.21 -16.38 5.47
N GLU A 183 13.76 -17.12 4.45
CA GLU A 183 14.66 -17.85 3.54
C GLU A 183 15.58 -16.88 2.78
N ARG A 184 15.09 -15.68 2.42
CA ARG A 184 15.85 -14.64 1.71
C ARG A 184 16.63 -13.72 2.65
N TRP A 185 16.13 -13.53 3.86
CA TRP A 185 16.69 -12.64 4.89
C TRP A 185 16.92 -13.41 6.19
N PRO A 186 17.92 -14.30 6.24
CA PRO A 186 18.13 -15.18 7.39
C PRO A 186 18.49 -14.43 8.67
N ASN A 187 19.02 -13.20 8.55
CA ASN A 187 19.35 -12.32 9.66
C ASN A 187 18.20 -11.36 10.06
N PHE A 188 17.01 -11.55 9.50
CA PHE A 188 15.86 -10.74 9.85
C PHE A 188 15.39 -11.05 11.28
N ALA A 189 15.60 -10.09 12.19
CA ALA A 189 15.34 -10.23 13.61
C ALA A 189 14.59 -9.00 14.15
N SER A 190 13.41 -8.74 13.59
CA SER A 190 12.57 -7.63 14.03
C SER A 190 12.12 -7.80 15.47
N GLN A 191 12.22 -6.73 16.28
CA GLN A 191 11.74 -6.69 17.65
C GLN A 191 10.24 -6.41 17.72
N THR A 192 9.76 -5.55 16.81
CA THR A 192 8.35 -5.17 16.75
C THR A 192 7.83 -5.16 15.32
N ILE A 193 6.59 -5.60 15.16
CA ILE A 193 5.86 -5.48 13.90
C ILE A 193 4.50 -4.85 14.15
N SER A 194 4.22 -3.76 13.44
CA SER A 194 2.93 -3.05 13.49
C SER A 194 2.04 -3.53 12.36
N LEU A 195 0.86 -4.05 12.68
CA LEU A 195 -0.08 -4.71 11.77
C LEU A 195 -1.49 -4.13 11.92
N ASP A 196 -2.37 -4.44 10.96
CA ASP A 196 -3.83 -4.37 11.15
C ASP A 196 -4.31 -5.59 11.97
N PHE A 197 -5.58 -5.55 12.36
CA PHE A 197 -6.28 -6.59 13.13
C PHE A 197 -6.75 -7.72 12.19
N ASP A 198 -5.83 -8.44 11.57
CA ASP A 198 -6.13 -9.46 10.57
C ASP A 198 -5.43 -10.83 10.83
N ALA A 199 -5.60 -11.74 9.88
CA ALA A 199 -4.99 -13.08 9.92
C ALA A 199 -3.46 -13.08 9.94
N MET A 200 -2.81 -11.97 9.58
CA MET A 200 -1.36 -11.80 9.61
C MET A 200 -0.80 -11.91 11.04
N VAL A 201 -1.58 -11.49 12.06
CA VAL A 201 -1.18 -11.63 13.47
C VAL A 201 -0.88 -13.09 13.83
N GLY A 202 -1.74 -14.01 13.39
CA GLY A 202 -1.53 -15.45 13.59
C GLY A 202 -0.25 -15.97 12.93
N ALA A 203 0.01 -15.53 11.69
CA ALA A 203 1.21 -15.91 10.95
C ALA A 203 2.49 -15.38 11.63
N VAL A 204 2.50 -14.12 12.08
CA VAL A 204 3.65 -13.53 12.80
C VAL A 204 3.93 -14.29 14.09
N ARG A 205 2.92 -14.60 14.89
CA ARG A 205 3.09 -15.37 16.13
C ARG A 205 3.68 -16.77 15.88
N THR A 206 3.37 -17.38 14.74
CA THR A 206 3.88 -18.71 14.36
C THR A 206 5.31 -18.63 13.84
N VAL A 207 5.62 -17.67 12.97
CA VAL A 207 6.91 -17.64 12.23
C VAL A 207 7.95 -16.78 12.95
N LEU A 208 7.52 -15.75 13.65
CA LEU A 208 8.37 -14.80 14.38
C LEU A 208 7.96 -14.69 15.86
N PRO A 209 8.01 -15.78 16.64
CA PRO A 209 7.47 -15.82 18.00
C PRO A 209 8.15 -14.85 18.99
N ALA A 210 9.39 -14.43 18.69
CA ALA A 210 10.11 -13.44 19.49
C ALA A 210 9.73 -11.99 19.13
N CYS A 211 8.98 -11.78 18.05
CA CYS A 211 8.58 -10.46 17.60
C CYS A 211 7.32 -9.98 18.34
N SER A 212 7.38 -8.78 18.93
CA SER A 212 6.23 -8.15 19.55
C SER A 212 5.28 -7.54 18.52
N VAL A 213 4.04 -8.01 18.50
CA VAL A 213 2.99 -7.45 17.63
C VAL A 213 2.42 -6.18 18.21
N ARG A 214 2.39 -5.12 17.42
CA ARG A 214 1.69 -3.87 17.72
C ARG A 214 0.55 -3.68 16.73
N TYR A 215 -0.57 -3.12 17.21
CA TYR A 215 -1.72 -2.85 16.35
C TYR A 215 -1.70 -1.41 15.87
N CYS A 216 -2.04 -1.21 14.60
CA CYS A 216 -2.04 0.10 13.97
C CYS A 216 -3.19 0.96 14.51
N PHE A 217 -2.88 2.09 15.13
CA PHE A 217 -3.87 3.03 15.68
C PHE A 217 -4.78 3.63 14.59
N PHE A 218 -4.23 3.88 13.40
CA PHE A 218 -5.03 4.35 12.27
C PHE A 218 -6.15 3.36 11.91
N HIS A 219 -5.85 2.07 11.89
CA HIS A 219 -6.84 1.03 11.63
C HIS A 219 -7.87 0.90 12.75
N LEU A 220 -7.46 1.06 14.01
CA LEU A 220 -8.40 1.14 15.12
C LEU A 220 -9.41 2.27 14.95
N VAL A 221 -8.95 3.49 14.67
CA VAL A 221 -9.82 4.66 14.42
C VAL A 221 -10.71 4.45 13.19
N ARG A 222 -10.15 3.90 12.12
CA ARG A 222 -10.90 3.58 10.89
C ARG A 222 -12.01 2.56 11.16
N ASN A 223 -11.71 1.52 11.91
CA ASN A 223 -12.68 0.48 12.27
C ASN A 223 -13.79 1.04 13.17
N MET A 224 -13.46 1.88 14.14
CA MET A 224 -14.46 2.62 14.94
C MET A 224 -15.41 3.43 14.03
N LYS A 225 -14.87 4.25 13.13
CA LYS A 225 -15.68 5.03 12.19
C LYS A 225 -16.54 4.16 11.28
N LYS A 226 -16.03 2.98 10.88
CA LYS A 226 -16.80 2.00 10.10
C LYS A 226 -17.98 1.46 10.90
N GLN A 227 -17.80 1.17 12.20
CA GLN A 227 -18.89 0.74 13.08
C GLN A 227 -19.92 1.84 13.30
N ILE A 228 -19.51 3.08 13.56
CA ILE A 228 -20.42 4.24 13.66
C ILE A 228 -21.29 4.36 12.40
N ARG A 229 -20.69 4.17 11.22
CA ARG A 229 -21.42 4.19 9.94
C ARG A 229 -22.40 3.02 9.83
N ALA A 230 -21.97 1.81 10.19
CA ALA A 230 -22.82 0.61 10.13
C ALA A 230 -24.04 0.71 11.03
N LEU A 231 -23.93 1.40 12.17
CA LEU A 231 -25.01 1.69 13.10
C LEU A 231 -25.86 2.92 12.70
N GLY A 232 -25.62 3.55 11.55
CA GLY A 232 -26.38 4.74 11.11
C GLY A 232 -26.05 6.03 11.87
N LEU A 233 -25.04 6.02 12.76
CA LEU A 233 -24.73 7.12 13.67
C LEU A 233 -23.78 8.19 13.08
N THR A 234 -23.50 8.15 11.78
CA THR A 234 -22.57 9.10 11.13
C THR A 234 -23.01 10.55 11.29
N ARG A 235 -24.33 10.82 11.18
CA ARG A 235 -24.87 12.17 11.37
C ARG A 235 -24.63 12.66 12.80
N VAL A 236 -24.95 11.83 13.79
CA VAL A 236 -24.78 12.15 15.22
C VAL A 236 -23.30 12.42 15.51
N TYR A 237 -22.37 11.56 15.01
CA TYR A 237 -20.95 11.75 15.15
C TYR A 237 -20.44 13.10 14.59
N ASN A 238 -21.06 13.60 13.50
CA ASN A 238 -20.64 14.83 12.86
C ASN A 238 -21.30 16.09 13.46
N THR A 239 -22.43 15.96 14.17
CA THR A 239 -23.22 17.12 14.64
C THR A 239 -23.30 17.23 16.17
N ASP A 240 -23.04 16.16 16.90
CA ASP A 240 -23.01 16.14 18.36
C ASP A 240 -21.55 16.04 18.87
N PRO A 241 -20.98 17.12 19.40
CA PRO A 241 -19.61 17.13 19.90
C PRO A 241 -19.41 16.19 21.10
N ILE A 242 -20.43 15.98 21.94
CA ILE A 242 -20.34 15.10 23.11
C ILE A 242 -20.24 13.63 22.65
N PHE A 243 -21.07 13.23 21.70
CA PHE A 243 -21.00 11.88 21.11
C PHE A 243 -19.65 11.65 20.39
N ALA A 244 -19.18 12.64 19.64
CA ALA A 244 -17.89 12.56 18.95
C ALA A 244 -16.70 12.44 19.92
N GLU A 245 -16.72 13.19 21.02
CA GLU A 245 -15.70 13.12 22.07
C GLU A 245 -15.69 11.73 22.75
N LYS A 246 -16.84 11.25 23.21
CA LYS A 246 -16.96 9.94 23.83
C LYS A 246 -16.55 8.81 22.90
N SER A 247 -16.90 8.89 21.60
CA SER A 247 -16.44 7.92 20.61
C SER A 247 -14.90 7.93 20.50
N LYS A 248 -14.24 9.08 20.55
CA LYS A 248 -12.78 9.17 20.53
C LYS A 248 -12.14 8.62 21.79
N MET A 249 -12.79 8.72 22.95
CA MET A 249 -12.31 8.13 24.21
C MET A 249 -12.13 6.60 24.08
N ILE A 250 -12.98 5.92 23.32
CA ILE A 250 -12.83 4.46 23.06
C ILE A 250 -11.49 4.18 22.37
N THR A 251 -11.13 4.95 21.34
CA THR A 251 -9.84 4.76 20.66
C THR A 251 -8.66 5.20 21.49
N SER A 252 -8.85 6.14 22.43
CA SER A 252 -7.81 6.62 23.36
C SER A 252 -7.38 5.55 24.35
N LEU A 253 -8.20 4.50 24.59
CA LEU A 253 -7.82 3.35 25.39
C LEU A 253 -6.53 2.66 24.87
N ALA A 254 -6.21 2.81 23.58
CA ALA A 254 -4.99 2.26 23.01
C ALA A 254 -3.70 2.86 23.61
N PHE A 255 -3.78 3.98 24.30
CA PHE A 255 -2.64 4.64 24.97
C PHE A 255 -2.53 4.31 26.46
N LEU A 256 -3.44 3.48 26.99
CA LEU A 256 -3.39 3.04 28.37
C LEU A 256 -2.54 1.76 28.51
N PRO A 257 -1.92 1.54 29.68
CA PRO A 257 -1.36 0.24 30.02
C PRO A 257 -2.43 -0.85 29.93
N VAL A 258 -2.07 -2.01 29.39
CA VAL A 258 -3.03 -3.10 29.07
C VAL A 258 -3.90 -3.50 30.27
N HIS A 259 -3.33 -3.51 31.46
CA HIS A 259 -4.04 -3.90 32.69
C HIS A 259 -5.12 -2.89 33.13
N HIS A 260 -5.06 -1.63 32.68
CA HIS A 260 -6.08 -0.62 32.95
C HIS A 260 -7.20 -0.57 31.92
N ILE A 261 -7.00 -1.14 30.72
CA ILE A 261 -7.95 -1.01 29.61
C ILE A 261 -9.35 -1.51 30.00
N ARG A 262 -9.43 -2.68 30.66
CA ARG A 262 -10.72 -3.30 31.04
C ARG A 262 -11.50 -2.45 32.03
N GLU A 263 -10.81 -1.91 33.05
CA GLU A 263 -11.40 -1.06 34.05
C GLU A 263 -11.93 0.25 33.46
N VAL A 264 -11.08 0.97 32.70
CA VAL A 264 -11.46 2.25 32.08
C VAL A 264 -12.55 2.05 31.02
N PHE A 265 -12.50 0.95 30.27
CA PHE A 265 -13.58 0.62 29.32
C PHE A 265 -14.90 0.38 30.05
N GLY A 266 -14.91 -0.31 31.21
CA GLY A 266 -16.08 -0.49 32.03
C GLY A 266 -16.67 0.83 32.54
N GLN A 267 -15.83 1.79 32.95
CA GLN A 267 -16.27 3.13 33.33
C GLN A 267 -16.88 3.92 32.14
N LEU A 268 -16.30 3.80 30.93
CA LEU A 268 -16.85 4.39 29.72
C LEU A 268 -18.18 3.74 29.32
N HIS A 269 -18.32 2.42 29.52
CA HIS A 269 -19.52 1.67 29.21
C HIS A 269 -20.73 2.11 30.05
N GLY A 270 -20.52 2.45 31.32
CA GLY A 270 -21.55 3.00 32.22
C GLY A 270 -21.97 4.43 31.87
N GLN A 271 -21.21 5.14 31.05
CA GLN A 271 -21.47 6.51 30.67
C GLN A 271 -21.83 6.64 29.18
N THR A 272 -23.09 6.29 28.80
CA THR A 272 -23.81 6.86 27.65
C THR A 272 -23.50 6.36 26.21
N VAL A 273 -22.31 5.85 25.83
CA VAL A 273 -22.06 5.46 24.41
C VAL A 273 -22.74 4.11 24.08
N VAL A 274 -22.77 3.19 25.03
CA VAL A 274 -23.38 1.88 24.85
C VAL A 274 -24.91 1.95 25.02
N GLN A 275 -25.39 2.86 25.86
CA GLN A 275 -26.81 3.13 26.01
C GLN A 275 -27.43 3.64 24.70
N TRP A 276 -26.75 4.51 23.98
CA TRP A 276 -27.16 4.99 22.64
C TRP A 276 -27.20 3.89 21.56
N CYS A 277 -26.33 2.88 21.68
CA CYS A 277 -26.39 1.72 20.78
C CYS A 277 -27.55 0.78 21.08
N ASN A 278 -28.03 0.77 22.33
CA ASN A 278 -29.16 -0.08 22.77
C ASN A 278 -30.51 0.63 22.62
N ASP A 279 -30.55 1.96 22.75
CA ASP A 279 -31.80 2.75 22.70
C ASP A 279 -32.16 3.23 21.27
N GLY A 280 -31.28 3.00 20.30
CA GLY A 280 -31.46 3.39 18.88
C GLY A 280 -31.66 2.22 17.90
N ALA A 281 -31.95 1.01 18.38
CA ALA A 281 -32.21 -0.16 17.56
C ALA A 281 -33.74 -0.49 17.54
#